data_1dedc22bff93628d7124e73d21a25104
#
_entry.id   1dedc22bff93628d7124e73d21a25104
#
_cell.length_a   1.000
_cell.length_b   1.000
_cell.length_c   1.000
_cell.angle_alpha   90.00
_cell.angle_beta   90.00
_cell.angle_gamma   90.00
#
_symmetry.space_group_name_H-M   'P 1'
#
loop_
_entity.id
_entity.type
_entity.pdbx_description
1 polymer ?
#
loop_
_entity_poly.entity_id
_entity_poly.type
_entity_poly.pdbx_seq_one_letter_code
_entity_poly.pdbx_strand_id
1 'polypeptide(L)'
;NYALSISVTTRDPRPGEEDGVSYFFRTEEEFDRMVEEDAFLEYARYVKHSYGTPKAYVEEQLDAGKDVLLEIEIQGALQVKEKRPDTLLVFITPPTAEELERRLRGRGTETEEVIKGRMERAKEEAQGMDQYDYVLINDDLETCVKQMHETIQSQHFMSSNQKDFIEQMKKSLEK
;
A
#
# COMPACT_ATOMS: atom_id res chain seq x y z
N ASN A 1 15.37 -5.12 -2.81
CA ASN A 1 15.13 -4.36 -4.02
C ASN A 1 13.63 -4.00 -4.07
N TYR A 2 13.28 -2.73 -3.80
CA TYR A 2 11.91 -2.27 -3.67
C TYR A 2 11.46 -1.42 -4.85
N ALA A 3 10.17 -1.48 -5.19
CA ALA A 3 9.47 -0.54 -6.04
C ALA A 3 8.28 0.04 -5.29
N LEU A 4 8.11 1.35 -5.32
CA LEU A 4 6.87 1.99 -4.86
C LEU A 4 5.86 1.94 -6.00
N SER A 5 4.65 1.51 -5.71
CA SER A 5 3.58 1.53 -6.72
C SER A 5 3.22 2.97 -7.08
N ILE A 6 3.04 3.20 -8.38
CA ILE A 6 2.54 4.47 -8.91
C ILE A 6 1.05 4.30 -9.18
N SER A 7 0.22 5.03 -8.44
CA SER A 7 -1.25 4.97 -8.57
C SER A 7 -1.74 5.81 -9.75
N VAL A 8 -2.86 5.41 -10.33
CA VAL A 8 -3.65 6.23 -11.25
C VAL A 8 -4.50 7.20 -10.44
N THR A 9 -4.66 8.43 -10.92
CA THR A 9 -5.59 9.40 -10.34
C THR A 9 -6.25 10.26 -11.40
N THR A 10 -7.48 10.71 -11.12
CA THR A 10 -8.22 11.67 -11.96
C THR A 10 -8.05 13.13 -11.49
N ARG A 11 -7.22 13.34 -10.48
CA ARG A 11 -6.84 14.67 -10.00
C ARG A 11 -5.82 15.30 -10.95
N ASP A 12 -5.94 16.60 -11.18
CA ASP A 12 -4.92 17.35 -11.89
C ASP A 12 -3.56 17.30 -11.17
N PRO A 13 -2.45 17.29 -11.91
CA PRO A 13 -1.09 17.36 -11.35
C PRO A 13 -0.90 18.64 -10.51
N ARG A 14 -0.23 18.49 -9.38
CA ARG A 14 0.25 19.65 -8.60
C ARG A 14 1.60 20.12 -9.15
N PRO A 15 2.03 21.37 -8.84
CA PRO A 15 3.37 21.83 -9.20
C PRO A 15 4.45 20.86 -8.74
N GLY A 16 5.29 20.40 -9.70
CA GLY A 16 6.37 19.46 -9.44
C GLY A 16 5.99 17.97 -9.52
N GLU A 17 4.71 17.64 -9.74
CA GLU A 17 4.30 16.25 -10.04
C GLU A 17 4.41 15.95 -11.54
N GLU A 18 4.85 14.75 -11.89
CA GLU A 18 5.04 14.29 -13.26
C GLU A 18 4.27 12.99 -13.49
N ASP A 19 3.66 12.88 -14.72
CA ASP A 19 2.96 11.65 -15.13
C ASP A 19 3.93 10.47 -15.23
N GLY A 20 3.51 9.32 -14.68
CA GLY A 20 4.32 8.12 -14.64
C GLY A 20 5.44 8.12 -13.59
N VAL A 21 5.56 9.19 -12.80
CA VAL A 21 6.53 9.32 -11.69
C VAL A 21 5.79 9.50 -10.36
N SER A 22 4.99 10.55 -10.24
CA SER A 22 4.21 10.82 -9.02
C SER A 22 2.89 10.05 -9.02
N TYR A 23 2.20 10.10 -10.13
CA TYR A 23 0.97 9.38 -10.45
C TYR A 23 0.90 9.11 -11.97
N PHE A 24 0.02 8.20 -12.37
CA PHE A 24 -0.51 8.17 -13.73
C PHE A 24 -1.76 9.05 -13.75
N PHE A 25 -1.66 10.26 -14.31
CA PHE A 25 -2.80 11.19 -14.39
C PHE A 25 -3.69 10.80 -15.58
N ARG A 26 -4.98 10.55 -15.30
CA ARG A 26 -5.96 10.10 -16.30
C ARG A 26 -7.25 10.89 -16.17
N THR A 27 -8.04 10.94 -17.23
CA THR A 27 -9.40 11.50 -17.19
C THR A 27 -10.34 10.55 -16.45
N GLU A 28 -11.52 11.03 -16.05
CA GLU A 28 -12.54 10.17 -15.44
C GLU A 28 -12.99 9.08 -16.43
N GLU A 29 -13.13 9.41 -17.73
CA GLU A 29 -13.51 8.45 -18.77
C GLU A 29 -12.44 7.35 -18.98
N GLU A 30 -11.16 7.72 -18.90
CA GLU A 30 -10.07 6.74 -18.95
C GLU A 30 -10.07 5.85 -17.72
N PHE A 31 -10.28 6.44 -16.54
CA PHE A 31 -10.38 5.70 -15.29
C PHE A 31 -11.57 4.73 -15.28
N ASP A 32 -12.75 5.16 -15.75
CA ASP A 32 -13.92 4.32 -15.87
C ASP A 32 -13.67 3.13 -16.80
N ARG A 33 -13.03 3.36 -17.93
CA ARG A 33 -12.63 2.28 -18.85
C ARG A 33 -11.68 1.29 -18.19
N MET A 34 -10.69 1.77 -17.43
CA MET A 34 -9.78 0.91 -16.67
C MET A 34 -10.51 0.07 -15.61
N VAL A 35 -11.58 0.62 -14.99
CA VAL A 35 -12.43 -0.15 -14.07
C VAL A 35 -13.20 -1.25 -14.81
N GLU A 36 -13.82 -0.93 -15.95
CA GLU A 36 -14.55 -1.89 -16.78
C GLU A 36 -13.65 -3.03 -17.29
N GLU A 37 -12.38 -2.72 -17.59
CA GLU A 37 -11.36 -3.69 -18.02
C GLU A 37 -10.73 -4.48 -16.87
N ASP A 38 -11.18 -4.27 -15.62
CA ASP A 38 -10.58 -4.85 -14.40
C ASP A 38 -9.07 -4.61 -14.29
N ALA A 39 -8.61 -3.42 -14.70
CA ALA A 39 -7.20 -3.07 -14.76
C ALA A 39 -6.58 -2.70 -13.40
N PHE A 40 -7.39 -2.61 -12.33
CA PHE A 40 -6.93 -2.23 -11.01
C PHE A 40 -6.87 -3.40 -10.01
N LEU A 41 -5.84 -3.44 -9.18
CA LEU A 41 -5.79 -4.27 -7.97
C LEU A 41 -6.81 -3.78 -6.94
N GLU A 42 -6.85 -2.48 -6.73
CA GLU A 42 -7.83 -1.78 -5.92
C GLU A 42 -8.12 -0.41 -6.53
N TYR A 43 -9.27 0.14 -6.24
CA TYR A 43 -9.57 1.54 -6.53
C TYR A 43 -10.58 2.11 -5.53
N ALA A 44 -10.54 3.43 -5.37
CA ALA A 44 -11.49 4.17 -4.54
C ALA A 44 -11.93 5.45 -5.27
N ARG A 45 -13.21 5.77 -5.13
CA ARG A 45 -13.81 7.01 -5.66
C ARG A 45 -14.14 7.94 -4.50
N TYR A 46 -13.59 9.12 -4.56
CA TYR A 46 -13.91 10.21 -3.64
C TYR A 46 -14.78 11.23 -4.36
N VAL A 47 -15.42 12.13 -3.58
CA VAL A 47 -16.36 13.14 -4.14
C VAL A 47 -15.79 13.93 -5.32
N LYS A 48 -14.48 14.13 -5.35
CA LYS A 48 -13.83 14.96 -6.37
C LYS A 48 -12.91 14.20 -7.31
N HIS A 49 -12.34 13.08 -6.90
CA HIS A 49 -11.28 12.39 -7.64
C HIS A 49 -11.28 10.90 -7.33
N SER A 50 -10.82 10.13 -8.31
CA SER A 50 -10.63 8.69 -8.21
C SER A 50 -9.15 8.36 -8.09
N TYR A 51 -8.84 7.24 -7.40
CA TYR A 51 -7.48 6.71 -7.25
C TYR A 51 -7.53 5.20 -7.41
N GLY A 52 -6.49 4.61 -7.99
CA GLY A 52 -6.42 3.16 -8.13
C GLY A 52 -5.00 2.67 -8.42
N THR A 53 -4.72 1.45 -8.01
CA THR A 53 -3.44 0.78 -8.21
C THR A 53 -3.48 -0.09 -9.47
N PRO A 54 -2.76 0.26 -10.55
CA PRO A 54 -2.82 -0.48 -11.82
C PRO A 54 -2.13 -1.84 -11.69
N LYS A 55 -2.82 -2.93 -12.07
CA LYS A 55 -2.28 -4.31 -12.06
C LYS A 55 -1.01 -4.43 -12.89
N ALA A 56 -1.03 -3.94 -14.11
CA ALA A 56 0.07 -4.09 -15.06
C ALA A 56 1.39 -3.56 -14.51
N TYR A 57 1.38 -2.38 -13.88
CA TYR A 57 2.58 -1.80 -13.29
C TYR A 57 3.11 -2.65 -12.14
N VAL A 58 2.23 -3.12 -11.25
CA VAL A 58 2.64 -3.96 -10.11
C VAL A 58 3.23 -5.29 -10.60
N GLU A 59 2.58 -5.94 -11.57
CA GLU A 59 3.05 -7.20 -12.15
C GLU A 59 4.41 -7.03 -12.84
N GLU A 60 4.61 -5.98 -13.61
CA GLU A 60 5.91 -5.66 -14.23
C GLU A 60 7.02 -5.54 -13.19
N GLN A 61 6.78 -4.86 -12.07
CA GLN A 61 7.80 -4.71 -11.02
C GLN A 61 8.06 -6.03 -10.27
N LEU A 62 7.02 -6.84 -10.04
CA LEU A 62 7.16 -8.17 -9.43
C LEU A 62 7.94 -9.11 -10.36
N ASP A 63 7.66 -9.11 -11.66
CA ASP A 63 8.36 -9.92 -12.67
C ASP A 63 9.84 -9.51 -12.80
N ALA A 64 10.14 -8.24 -12.52
CA ALA A 64 11.51 -7.74 -12.41
C ALA A 64 12.22 -8.15 -11.09
N GLY A 65 11.59 -8.97 -10.25
CA GLY A 65 12.14 -9.49 -8.99
C GLY A 65 12.22 -8.46 -7.87
N LYS A 66 11.29 -7.49 -7.85
CA LYS A 66 11.21 -6.47 -6.79
C LYS A 66 10.08 -6.77 -5.83
N ASP A 67 10.26 -6.38 -4.57
CA ASP A 67 9.16 -6.24 -3.61
C ASP A 67 8.42 -4.93 -3.92
N VAL A 68 7.11 -5.01 -4.16
CA VAL A 68 6.30 -3.83 -4.50
C VAL A 68 5.55 -3.32 -3.27
N LEU A 69 5.78 -2.06 -2.95
CA LEU A 69 5.12 -1.37 -1.83
C LEU A 69 3.91 -0.59 -2.35
N LEU A 70 2.77 -0.83 -1.74
CA LEU A 70 1.52 -0.11 -1.99
C LEU A 70 1.23 0.78 -0.78
N GLU A 71 1.18 2.10 -0.97
CA GLU A 71 0.75 3.05 0.06
C GLU A 71 -0.72 3.40 -0.20
N ILE A 72 -1.62 2.65 0.42
CA ILE A 72 -3.06 2.72 0.18
C ILE A 72 -3.84 2.69 1.50
N GLU A 73 -5.10 3.09 1.45
CA GLU A 73 -5.99 3.06 2.60
C GLU A 73 -6.49 1.64 2.88
N ILE A 74 -7.01 1.42 4.11
CA ILE A 74 -7.46 0.10 4.57
C ILE A 74 -8.43 -0.59 3.61
N GLN A 75 -9.40 0.15 3.05
CA GLN A 75 -10.36 -0.43 2.10
C GLN A 75 -9.68 -0.95 0.84
N GLY A 76 -8.70 -0.22 0.33
CA GLY A 76 -7.87 -0.66 -0.80
C GLY A 76 -7.00 -1.86 -0.44
N ALA A 77 -6.38 -1.85 0.75
CA ALA A 77 -5.55 -2.95 1.23
C ALA A 77 -6.33 -4.27 1.32
N LEU A 78 -7.56 -4.23 1.80
CA LEU A 78 -8.43 -5.40 1.88
C LEU A 78 -8.86 -5.89 0.49
N GLN A 79 -9.15 -4.99 -0.46
CA GLN A 79 -9.42 -5.36 -1.86
C GLN A 79 -8.20 -6.07 -2.48
N VAL A 80 -6.99 -5.55 -2.25
CA VAL A 80 -5.76 -6.19 -2.73
C VAL A 80 -5.61 -7.57 -2.11
N LYS A 81 -5.79 -7.72 -0.79
CA LYS A 81 -5.68 -9.00 -0.09
C LYS A 81 -6.68 -10.04 -0.60
N GLU A 82 -7.89 -9.62 -0.96
CA GLU A 82 -8.90 -10.50 -1.55
C GLU A 82 -8.47 -11.02 -2.93
N LYS A 83 -7.95 -10.14 -3.79
CA LYS A 83 -7.48 -10.50 -5.14
C LYS A 83 -6.14 -11.23 -5.13
N ARG A 84 -5.27 -10.89 -4.19
CA ARG A 84 -3.93 -11.47 -4.00
C ARG A 84 -3.71 -11.87 -2.54
N PRO A 85 -4.13 -13.07 -2.14
CA PRO A 85 -4.03 -13.54 -0.76
C PRO A 85 -2.60 -13.65 -0.22
N ASP A 86 -1.62 -13.69 -1.12
CA ASP A 86 -0.17 -13.67 -0.83
C ASP A 86 0.37 -12.28 -0.42
N THR A 87 -0.44 -11.23 -0.56
CA THR A 87 -0.04 -9.88 -0.15
C THR A 87 0.15 -9.79 1.36
N LEU A 88 1.26 -9.18 1.76
CA LEU A 88 1.53 -8.83 3.15
C LEU A 88 0.86 -7.50 3.51
N LEU A 89 0.00 -7.50 4.50
CA LEU A 89 -0.63 -6.28 5.03
C LEU A 89 0.13 -5.78 6.26
N VAL A 90 0.67 -4.57 6.18
CA VAL A 90 1.39 -3.93 7.28
C VAL A 90 0.70 -2.61 7.63
N PHE A 91 0.19 -2.52 8.86
CA PHE A 91 -0.37 -1.28 9.39
C PHE A 91 0.72 -0.48 10.08
N ILE A 92 0.92 0.77 9.69
CA ILE A 92 1.91 1.66 10.30
C ILE A 92 1.17 2.74 11.09
N THR A 93 1.47 2.85 12.39
CA THR A 93 0.80 3.79 13.29
C THR A 93 1.81 4.55 14.15
N PRO A 94 1.55 5.81 14.53
CA PRO A 94 2.30 6.45 15.61
C PRO A 94 2.03 5.74 16.96
N PRO A 95 2.87 5.99 18.00
CA PRO A 95 2.73 5.30 19.29
C PRO A 95 1.43 5.62 20.04
N THR A 96 0.87 6.81 19.83
CA THR A 96 -0.38 7.25 20.47
C THR A 96 -1.20 8.17 19.58
N ALA A 97 -2.48 8.35 19.91
CA ALA A 97 -3.35 9.28 19.21
C ALA A 97 -2.90 10.74 19.36
N GLU A 98 -2.36 11.11 20.54
CA GLU A 98 -1.81 12.44 20.80
C GLU A 98 -0.61 12.72 19.91
N GLU A 99 0.24 11.72 19.69
CA GLU A 99 1.39 11.84 18.80
C GLU A 99 0.94 11.97 17.35
N LEU A 100 -0.09 11.25 16.92
CA LEU A 100 -0.71 11.44 15.60
C LEU A 100 -1.19 12.88 15.42
N GLU A 101 -1.96 13.39 16.36
CA GLU A 101 -2.47 14.76 16.32
C GLU A 101 -1.32 15.79 16.30
N ARG A 102 -0.31 15.60 17.13
CA ARG A 102 0.89 16.44 17.15
C ARG A 102 1.59 16.49 15.79
N ARG A 103 1.76 15.33 15.14
CA ARG A 103 2.38 15.23 13.79
C ARG A 103 1.54 15.92 12.73
N LEU A 104 0.22 15.76 12.77
CA LEU A 104 -0.69 16.45 11.84
C LEU A 104 -0.60 17.98 11.99
N ARG A 105 -0.63 18.48 13.22
CA ARG A 105 -0.46 19.90 13.53
C ARG A 105 0.91 20.45 13.12
N GLY A 106 1.96 19.66 13.33
CA GLY A 106 3.34 20.04 13.02
C GLY A 106 3.64 20.27 11.54
N ARG A 107 2.78 19.76 10.61
CA ARG A 107 2.91 20.06 9.18
C ARG A 107 2.60 21.52 8.82
N GLY A 108 1.82 22.23 9.64
CA GLY A 108 1.53 23.65 9.47
C GLY A 108 0.73 24.05 8.22
N THR A 109 0.28 23.06 7.45
CA THR A 109 -0.40 23.27 6.15
C THR A 109 -1.90 23.04 6.20
N GLU A 110 -2.42 22.59 7.34
CA GLU A 110 -3.83 22.15 7.46
C GLU A 110 -4.62 23.00 8.48
N THR A 111 -5.91 23.20 8.19
CA THR A 111 -6.83 23.87 9.13
C THR A 111 -7.24 22.92 10.26
N GLU A 112 -7.72 23.48 11.37
CA GLU A 112 -8.27 22.69 12.49
C GLU A 112 -9.38 21.73 12.07
N GLU A 113 -10.24 22.12 11.13
CA GLU A 113 -11.30 21.26 10.59
C GLU A 113 -10.72 20.05 9.85
N VAL A 114 -9.67 20.26 9.05
CA VAL A 114 -9.00 19.18 8.33
C VAL A 114 -8.32 18.23 9.31
N ILE A 115 -7.63 18.74 10.33
CA ILE A 115 -6.99 17.93 11.37
C ILE A 115 -8.03 17.09 12.10
N LYS A 116 -9.15 17.69 12.51
CA LYS A 116 -10.26 16.97 13.15
C LYS A 116 -10.81 15.86 12.27
N GLY A 117 -11.05 16.15 10.98
CA GLY A 117 -11.50 15.14 10.02
C GLY A 117 -10.52 13.97 9.86
N ARG A 118 -9.22 14.26 9.85
CA ARG A 118 -8.17 13.21 9.81
C ARG A 118 -8.11 12.37 11.09
N MET A 119 -8.34 12.97 12.25
CA MET A 119 -8.39 12.23 13.51
C MET A 119 -9.61 11.30 13.59
N GLU A 120 -10.79 11.75 13.14
CA GLU A 120 -11.97 10.87 13.06
C GLU A 120 -11.74 9.72 12.09
N ARG A 121 -11.15 9.98 10.93
CA ARG A 121 -10.79 8.93 9.97
C ARG A 121 -9.78 7.93 10.55
N ALA A 122 -8.74 8.40 11.24
CA ALA A 122 -7.78 7.53 11.91
C ALA A 122 -8.45 6.63 12.97
N LYS A 123 -9.47 7.15 13.66
CA LYS A 123 -10.27 6.38 14.62
C LYS A 123 -11.08 5.27 13.93
N GLU A 124 -11.65 5.55 12.76
CA GLU A 124 -12.35 4.55 11.95
C GLU A 124 -11.39 3.49 11.42
N GLU A 125 -10.26 3.90 10.87
CA GLU A 125 -9.23 3.00 10.34
C GLU A 125 -8.62 2.11 11.43
N ALA A 126 -8.46 2.63 12.65
CA ALA A 126 -7.96 1.86 13.79
C ALA A 126 -8.85 0.65 14.15
N GLN A 127 -10.15 0.68 13.82
CA GLN A 127 -11.04 -0.47 14.03
C GLN A 127 -10.70 -1.66 13.13
N GLY A 128 -9.94 -1.45 12.07
CA GLY A 128 -9.52 -2.49 11.14
C GLY A 128 -8.07 -2.95 11.31
N MET A 129 -7.34 -2.48 12.32
CA MET A 129 -5.94 -2.85 12.54
C MET A 129 -5.73 -4.37 12.68
N ASP A 130 -6.66 -5.07 13.29
CA ASP A 130 -6.64 -6.51 13.53
C ASP A 130 -6.81 -7.35 12.26
N GLN A 131 -7.14 -6.72 11.13
CA GLN A 131 -7.22 -7.36 9.82
C GLN A 131 -5.87 -7.36 9.09
N TYR A 132 -4.86 -6.70 9.65
CA TYR A 132 -3.51 -6.65 9.08
C TYR A 132 -2.65 -7.80 9.62
N ASP A 133 -1.69 -8.24 8.80
CA ASP A 133 -0.75 -9.29 9.19
C ASP A 133 0.26 -8.78 10.24
N TYR A 134 0.63 -7.50 10.16
CA TYR A 134 1.58 -6.84 11.09
C TYR A 134 1.15 -5.41 11.41
N VAL A 135 1.47 -4.98 12.63
CA VAL A 135 1.35 -3.58 13.07
C VAL A 135 2.73 -3.08 13.46
N LEU A 136 3.21 -2.03 12.80
CA LEU A 136 4.48 -1.37 13.11
C LEU A 136 4.23 -0.01 13.75
N ILE A 137 4.92 0.24 14.86
CA ILE A 137 4.83 1.50 15.60
C ILE A 137 5.93 2.44 15.13
N ASN A 138 5.55 3.48 14.39
CA ASN A 138 6.45 4.52 13.92
C ASN A 138 6.64 5.60 15.02
N ASP A 139 7.39 5.25 16.04
CA ASP A 139 7.87 6.19 17.06
C ASP A 139 9.20 6.83 16.61
N ASP A 140 10.20 6.02 16.36
CA ASP A 140 11.46 6.38 15.72
C ASP A 140 11.47 5.85 14.26
N LEU A 141 11.73 6.76 13.31
CA LEU A 141 11.66 6.46 11.88
C LEU A 141 12.65 5.37 11.46
N GLU A 142 13.90 5.48 11.90
CA GLU A 142 14.96 4.53 11.51
C GLU A 142 14.65 3.13 12.02
N THR A 143 14.18 3.04 13.24
CA THR A 143 13.75 1.76 13.85
C THR A 143 12.56 1.17 13.09
N CYS A 144 11.55 1.98 12.77
CA CYS A 144 10.38 1.54 12.03
C CYS A 144 10.74 1.05 10.62
N VAL A 145 11.60 1.77 9.90
CA VAL A 145 12.09 1.37 8.57
C VAL A 145 12.84 0.04 8.63
N LYS A 146 13.70 -0.14 9.64
CA LYS A 146 14.41 -1.41 9.85
C LYS A 146 13.43 -2.55 10.11
N GLN A 147 12.47 -2.38 11.01
CA GLN A 147 11.45 -3.39 11.32
C GLN A 147 10.61 -3.74 10.08
N MET A 148 10.22 -2.74 9.28
CA MET A 148 9.50 -2.96 8.03
C MET A 148 10.33 -3.79 7.04
N HIS A 149 11.61 -3.44 6.87
CA HIS A 149 12.52 -4.20 6.02
C HIS A 149 12.64 -5.67 6.48
N GLU A 150 12.90 -5.90 7.77
CA GLU A 150 13.03 -7.23 8.35
C GLU A 150 11.74 -8.05 8.19
N THR A 151 10.57 -7.41 8.37
CA THR A 151 9.26 -8.03 8.19
C THR A 151 9.04 -8.47 6.73
N ILE A 152 9.37 -7.62 5.76
CA ILE A 152 9.26 -7.94 4.33
C ILE A 152 10.23 -9.08 3.98
N GLN A 153 11.50 -8.98 4.41
CA GLN A 153 12.49 -10.00 4.09
C GLN A 153 12.13 -11.37 4.68
N SER A 154 11.49 -11.42 5.84
CA SER A 154 11.05 -12.68 6.44
C SER A 154 10.01 -13.42 5.58
N GLN A 155 9.22 -12.71 4.78
CA GLN A 155 8.23 -13.32 3.89
C GLN A 155 8.87 -14.19 2.80
N HIS A 156 10.07 -13.85 2.34
CA HIS A 156 10.78 -14.66 1.36
C HIS A 156 11.14 -16.07 1.88
N PHE A 157 11.19 -16.25 3.20
CA PHE A 157 11.49 -17.56 3.83
C PHE A 157 10.25 -18.39 4.17
N MET A 158 9.05 -17.87 3.99
CA MET A 158 7.83 -18.65 4.19
C MET A 158 7.79 -19.84 3.22
N SER A 159 7.36 -20.99 3.71
CA SER A 159 7.26 -22.21 2.89
C SER A 159 6.35 -22.04 1.68
N SER A 160 5.32 -21.19 1.78
CA SER A 160 4.45 -20.81 0.66
C SER A 160 5.19 -20.13 -0.49
N ASN A 161 6.31 -19.43 -0.19
CA ASN A 161 7.13 -18.70 -1.15
C ASN A 161 8.37 -19.51 -1.58
N GLN A 162 8.59 -20.71 -1.01
CA GLN A 162 9.70 -21.62 -1.31
C GLN A 162 9.25 -22.88 -2.06
N LYS A 163 8.11 -22.83 -2.75
CA LYS A 163 7.49 -24.01 -3.38
C LYS A 163 8.42 -24.75 -4.35
N ASP A 164 9.12 -24.01 -5.21
CA ASP A 164 10.01 -24.61 -6.21
C ASP A 164 11.18 -25.36 -5.56
N PHE A 165 11.78 -24.75 -4.53
CA PHE A 165 12.84 -25.41 -3.76
C PHE A 165 12.31 -26.65 -3.06
N ILE A 166 11.14 -26.59 -2.43
CA ILE A 166 10.53 -27.71 -1.73
C ILE A 166 10.27 -28.86 -2.69
N GLU A 167 9.72 -28.60 -3.88
CA GLU A 167 9.45 -29.61 -4.90
C GLU A 167 10.74 -30.23 -5.48
N GLN A 168 11.78 -29.43 -5.69
CA GLN A 168 13.09 -29.92 -6.10
C GLN A 168 13.71 -30.85 -5.05
N MET A 169 13.61 -30.46 -3.76
CA MET A 169 14.13 -31.26 -2.66
C MET A 169 13.37 -32.59 -2.55
N LYS A 170 12.05 -32.61 -2.60
CA LYS A 170 11.26 -33.84 -2.61
C LYS A 170 11.68 -34.77 -3.74
N LYS A 171 11.75 -34.28 -4.98
CA LYS A 171 12.19 -35.06 -6.15
C LYS A 171 13.62 -35.62 -6.02
N SER A 172 14.51 -34.89 -5.35
CA SER A 172 15.88 -35.33 -5.16
C SER A 172 16.00 -36.46 -4.13
N LEU A 173 15.09 -36.51 -3.16
CA LEU A 173 15.08 -37.55 -2.11
C LEU A 173 14.35 -38.84 -2.53
N GLU A 174 13.62 -38.84 -3.63
CA GLU A 174 12.95 -40.02 -4.18
C GLU A 174 13.89 -40.92 -5.03
N LYS A 175 15.15 -40.50 -5.24
CA LYS A 175 16.20 -41.25 -5.96
C LYS A 175 17.05 -42.06 -5.00
#